data_baddb8e81cc5af0e5550600b07bbd6e9
#
_entry.id   baddb8e81cc5af0e5550600b07bbd6e9
#
_cell.length_a   1.000
_cell.length_b   1.000
_cell.length_c   1.000
_cell.angle_alpha   90.00
_cell.angle_beta   90.00
_cell.angle_gamma   90.00
#
_symmetry.space_group_name_H-M   'P 1'
#
loop_
_entity.id
_entity.type
_entity.pdbx_description
1 polymer ?
#
loop_
_entity_poly.entity_id
_entity_poly.type
_entity_poly.pdbx_seq_one_letter_code
_entity_poly.pdbx_strand_id
1 'polypeptide(L)'
;MVYKKLFFYSVFFFFYFSSNFSYSHAVYVSVCNIYQKNERSFFSMRAFKDDIFDALGFVGYSSDLTEKQKTDIINYIKTNFIVSVDGRKKNLLLDRFVFEGSDYTETANVVFTIEETLEEKNLSIKNTVLFDVLEEQTNIVGVKVSNTKKTLTFNKNKKESWVQIN
;
A
#
# COMPACT_ATOMS: atom_id res chain seq x y z
N MET A 1 -13.15 34.97 49.78
CA MET A 1 -14.14 34.29 48.88
C MET A 1 -13.74 34.34 47.40
N VAL A 2 -12.93 35.28 46.97
CA VAL A 2 -12.45 35.44 45.57
C VAL A 2 -11.48 34.35 45.14
N TYR A 3 -10.54 33.91 45.98
CA TYR A 3 -9.50 32.90 45.64
C TYR A 3 -10.06 31.50 45.37
N LYS A 4 -11.21 31.11 45.99
CA LYS A 4 -11.83 29.80 45.69
C LYS A 4 -12.50 29.77 44.31
N LYS A 5 -13.01 30.91 43.81
CA LYS A 5 -13.57 30.99 42.45
C LYS A 5 -12.46 30.97 41.38
N LEU A 6 -11.30 31.65 41.64
CA LEU A 6 -10.18 31.67 40.72
C LEU A 6 -9.57 30.27 40.55
N PHE A 7 -9.45 29.51 41.63
CA PHE A 7 -8.94 28.13 41.59
C PHE A 7 -9.86 27.20 40.81
N PHE A 8 -11.20 27.39 40.96
CA PHE A 8 -12.17 26.57 40.22
C PHE A 8 -12.15 26.83 38.72
N TYR A 9 -11.97 28.08 38.27
CA TYR A 9 -11.81 28.42 36.85
C TYR A 9 -10.47 27.93 36.26
N SER A 10 -9.40 27.95 37.02
CA SER A 10 -8.10 27.43 36.61
C SER A 10 -8.12 25.90 36.38
N VAL A 11 -8.78 25.15 37.29
CA VAL A 11 -8.94 23.69 37.14
C VAL A 11 -9.85 23.35 35.95
N PHE A 12 -10.94 24.13 35.76
CA PHE A 12 -11.85 23.91 34.63
C PHE A 12 -11.17 24.22 33.26
N PHE A 13 -10.32 25.24 33.22
CA PHE A 13 -9.53 25.60 32.02
C PHE A 13 -8.50 24.52 31.67
N PHE A 14 -7.89 23.89 32.68
CA PHE A 14 -6.93 22.80 32.47
C PHE A 14 -7.60 21.54 31.95
N PHE A 15 -8.81 21.23 32.36
CA PHE A 15 -9.59 20.10 31.85
C PHE A 15 -10.10 20.32 30.41
N TYR A 16 -10.32 21.56 29.99
CA TYR A 16 -10.76 21.87 28.62
C TYR A 16 -9.63 21.74 27.59
N PHE A 17 -8.37 21.90 28.00
CA PHE A 17 -7.22 21.77 27.12
C PHE A 17 -6.68 20.34 26.98
N SER A 18 -7.03 19.43 27.86
CA SER A 18 -6.53 18.05 27.85
C SER A 18 -7.33 17.07 26.98
N SER A 19 -8.38 17.51 26.30
CA SER A 19 -9.31 16.60 25.59
C SER A 19 -9.14 16.55 24.07
N ASN A 20 -8.08 17.13 23.49
CA ASN A 20 -7.92 17.18 22.02
C ASN A 20 -6.70 16.46 21.46
N PHE A 21 -6.16 15.46 22.16
CA PHE A 21 -5.27 14.50 21.47
C PHE A 21 -6.13 13.34 20.93
N SER A 22 -6.93 13.64 19.89
CA SER A 22 -7.43 12.60 19.02
C SER A 22 -6.21 12.08 18.23
N TYR A 23 -5.65 10.96 18.66
CA TYR A 23 -4.77 10.17 17.82
C TYR A 23 -5.65 9.66 16.68
N SER A 24 -5.67 10.38 15.56
CA SER A 24 -6.11 9.81 14.31
C SER A 24 -5.13 8.68 14.01
N HIS A 25 -5.54 7.44 14.20
CA HIS A 25 -4.78 6.31 13.68
C HIS A 25 -4.82 6.44 12.16
N ALA A 26 -3.72 6.91 11.58
CA ALA A 26 -3.54 6.84 10.15
C ALA A 26 -3.57 5.37 9.74
N VAL A 27 -4.45 5.01 8.83
CA VAL A 27 -4.56 3.64 8.33
C VAL A 27 -3.58 3.48 7.17
N TYR A 28 -2.42 2.92 7.44
CA TYR A 28 -1.40 2.65 6.44
C TYR A 28 -1.68 1.32 5.74
N VAL A 29 -2.38 1.38 4.61
CA VAL A 29 -2.80 0.18 3.85
C VAL A 29 -2.54 0.35 2.37
N SER A 30 -1.90 -0.63 1.74
CA SER A 30 -1.95 -0.81 0.30
C SER A 30 -2.83 -1.99 -0.08
N VAL A 31 -3.52 -1.89 -1.20
CA VAL A 31 -4.37 -2.96 -1.72
C VAL A 31 -3.83 -3.41 -3.07
N CYS A 32 -3.54 -4.70 -3.17
CA CYS A 32 -3.05 -5.33 -4.37
C CYS A 32 -4.00 -6.43 -4.82
N ASN A 33 -4.02 -6.72 -6.12
CA ASN A 33 -4.75 -7.86 -6.65
C ASN A 33 -3.89 -8.60 -7.69
N ILE A 34 -3.90 -9.92 -7.62
CA ILE A 34 -3.41 -10.80 -8.66
C ILE A 34 -4.63 -11.48 -9.27
N TYR A 35 -4.80 -11.31 -10.56
CA TYR A 35 -5.96 -11.83 -11.27
C TYR A 35 -5.62 -12.24 -12.71
N GLN A 36 -6.45 -13.08 -13.29
CA GLN A 36 -6.33 -13.49 -14.68
C GLN A 36 -7.54 -12.99 -15.49
N LYS A 37 -7.27 -12.50 -16.67
CA LYS A 37 -8.27 -12.06 -17.65
C LYS A 37 -7.77 -12.37 -19.06
N ASN A 38 -8.59 -13.06 -19.88
CA ASN A 38 -8.24 -13.44 -21.25
C ASN A 38 -6.86 -14.13 -21.34
N GLU A 39 -6.65 -15.16 -20.51
CA GLU A 39 -5.40 -15.95 -20.43
C GLU A 39 -4.15 -15.16 -20.02
N ARG A 40 -4.28 -13.85 -19.73
CA ARG A 40 -3.18 -13.01 -19.24
C ARG A 40 -3.31 -12.79 -17.74
N SER A 41 -2.18 -12.87 -17.07
CA SER A 41 -2.10 -12.65 -15.63
C SER A 41 -1.68 -11.21 -15.34
N PHE A 42 -2.30 -10.61 -14.34
CA PHE A 42 -2.10 -9.23 -13.94
C PHE A 42 -1.82 -9.12 -12.45
N PHE A 43 -1.01 -8.15 -12.11
CA PHE A 43 -0.87 -7.61 -10.77
C PHE A 43 -1.30 -6.14 -10.80
N SER A 44 -2.21 -5.75 -9.92
CA SER A 44 -2.54 -4.34 -9.68
C SER A 44 -2.23 -3.95 -8.26
N MET A 45 -1.80 -2.71 -8.05
CA MET A 45 -1.53 -2.12 -6.75
C MET A 45 -2.16 -0.76 -6.65
N ARG A 46 -2.75 -0.47 -5.48
CA ARG A 46 -3.22 0.85 -5.07
C ARG A 46 -2.61 1.18 -3.72
N ALA A 47 -1.94 2.33 -3.63
CA ALA A 47 -1.41 2.90 -2.40
C ALA A 47 -1.58 4.42 -2.42
N PHE A 48 -1.59 5.07 -1.27
CA PHE A 48 -1.64 6.53 -1.21
C PHE A 48 -0.41 7.13 -1.91
N LYS A 49 -0.65 8.21 -2.65
CA LYS A 49 0.39 8.89 -3.43
C LYS A 49 1.47 9.48 -2.53
N ASP A 50 1.06 10.13 -1.45
CA ASP A 50 1.94 10.75 -0.48
C ASP A 50 2.87 9.73 0.19
N ASP A 51 2.36 8.56 0.60
CA ASP A 51 3.17 7.49 1.15
C ASP A 51 4.28 7.02 0.18
N ILE A 52 3.95 6.92 -1.12
CA ILE A 52 4.93 6.56 -2.15
C ILE A 52 5.94 7.68 -2.37
N PHE A 53 5.50 8.93 -2.33
CA PHE A 53 6.38 10.10 -2.50
C PHE A 53 7.35 10.20 -1.32
N ASP A 54 6.87 9.99 -0.10
CA ASP A 54 7.70 9.97 1.09
C ASP A 54 8.74 8.83 1.03
N ALA A 55 8.34 7.63 0.58
CA ALA A 55 9.26 6.51 0.40
C ALA A 55 10.38 6.78 -0.62
N LEU A 56 10.12 7.64 -1.60
CA LEU A 56 11.08 8.00 -2.64
C LEU A 56 11.78 9.35 -2.38
N GLY A 57 11.42 10.05 -1.31
CA GLY A 57 11.97 11.35 -0.98
C GLY A 57 11.61 12.45 -2.00
N PHE A 58 10.44 12.33 -2.63
CA PHE A 58 9.99 13.36 -3.58
C PHE A 58 9.51 14.60 -2.82
N VAL A 59 9.92 15.79 -3.31
CA VAL A 59 9.52 17.07 -2.75
C VAL A 59 8.28 17.57 -3.47
N GLY A 60 7.23 17.91 -2.69
CA GLY A 60 5.93 18.33 -3.22
C GLY A 60 5.04 17.15 -3.63
N TYR A 61 3.75 17.43 -3.77
CA TYR A 61 2.72 16.42 -4.02
C TYR A 61 2.03 16.58 -5.37
N SER A 62 2.74 17.17 -6.37
CA SER A 62 2.21 17.31 -7.73
C SER A 62 1.98 15.95 -8.37
N SER A 63 0.83 15.78 -9.04
CA SER A 63 0.54 14.60 -9.84
C SER A 63 1.19 14.65 -11.23
N ASP A 64 1.78 15.79 -11.59
CA ASP A 64 2.57 15.97 -12.82
C ASP A 64 3.98 15.42 -12.60
N LEU A 65 4.14 14.13 -12.81
CA LEU A 65 5.42 13.45 -12.67
C LEU A 65 6.30 13.62 -13.90
N THR A 66 7.58 13.83 -13.68
CA THR A 66 8.58 13.61 -14.72
C THR A 66 8.69 12.12 -15.06
N GLU A 67 9.15 11.79 -16.25
CA GLU A 67 9.37 10.38 -16.64
C GLU A 67 10.35 9.66 -15.71
N LYS A 68 11.33 10.38 -15.15
CA LYS A 68 12.24 9.83 -14.14
C LYS A 68 11.49 9.43 -12.87
N GLN A 69 10.68 10.32 -12.30
CA GLN A 69 9.90 10.04 -11.08
C GLN A 69 8.95 8.86 -11.29
N LYS A 70 8.28 8.79 -12.44
CA LYS A 70 7.42 7.67 -12.81
C LYS A 70 8.21 6.36 -12.86
N THR A 71 9.39 6.38 -13.46
CA THR A 71 10.30 5.23 -13.52
C THR A 71 10.75 4.81 -12.13
N ASP A 72 11.09 5.75 -11.26
CA ASP A 72 11.51 5.49 -9.89
C ASP A 72 10.39 4.82 -9.07
N ILE A 73 9.13 5.27 -9.20
CA ILE A 73 7.96 4.64 -8.57
C ILE A 73 7.79 3.19 -9.06
N ILE A 74 7.84 2.98 -10.37
CA ILE A 74 7.69 1.65 -10.97
C ILE A 74 8.78 0.70 -10.47
N ASN A 75 10.02 1.15 -10.43
CA ASN A 75 11.16 0.36 -9.96
C ASN A 75 11.06 0.06 -8.46
N TYR A 76 10.61 1.02 -7.66
CA TYR A 76 10.36 0.84 -6.23
C TYR A 76 9.33 -0.28 -6.00
N ILE A 77 8.21 -0.25 -6.71
CA ILE A 77 7.19 -1.29 -6.62
C ILE A 77 7.76 -2.65 -7.05
N LYS A 78 8.45 -2.73 -8.18
CA LYS A 78 9.04 -3.98 -8.70
C LYS A 78 10.12 -4.57 -7.79
N THR A 79 10.78 -3.75 -7.01
CA THR A 79 11.79 -4.17 -6.02
C THR A 79 11.13 -4.73 -4.76
N ASN A 80 10.03 -4.13 -4.33
CA ASN A 80 9.36 -4.43 -3.07
C ASN A 80 8.17 -5.39 -3.22
N PHE A 81 7.70 -5.64 -4.46
CA PHE A 81 6.67 -6.63 -4.75
C PHE A 81 7.22 -7.68 -5.73
N ILE A 82 7.41 -8.89 -5.23
CA ILE A 82 7.99 -9.98 -6.01
C ILE A 82 6.95 -11.10 -6.10
N VAL A 83 6.72 -11.55 -7.33
CA VAL A 83 5.90 -12.72 -7.65
C VAL A 83 6.82 -13.82 -8.15
N SER A 84 6.68 -15.01 -7.60
CA SER A 84 7.34 -16.21 -8.11
C SER A 84 6.30 -17.29 -8.42
N VAL A 85 6.46 -17.95 -9.54
CA VAL A 85 5.59 -19.04 -10.00
C VAL A 85 6.44 -20.30 -10.08
N ASP A 86 6.02 -21.35 -9.37
CA ASP A 86 6.77 -22.61 -9.24
C ASP A 86 8.24 -22.39 -8.85
N GLY A 87 8.47 -21.46 -7.89
CA GLY A 87 9.79 -21.09 -7.39
C GLY A 87 10.61 -20.17 -8.30
N ARG A 88 10.10 -19.76 -9.46
CA ARG A 88 10.80 -18.86 -10.39
C ARG A 88 10.23 -17.46 -10.33
N LYS A 89 11.08 -16.47 -10.00
CA LYS A 89 10.71 -15.05 -10.02
C LYS A 89 10.22 -14.64 -11.41
N LYS A 90 9.11 -13.92 -11.49
CA LYS A 90 8.52 -13.40 -12.72
C LYS A 90 8.78 -11.90 -12.89
N ASN A 91 8.91 -11.50 -14.15
CA ASN A 91 8.97 -10.09 -14.50
C ASN A 91 7.58 -9.47 -14.45
N LEU A 92 7.53 -8.25 -13.93
CA LEU A 92 6.35 -7.40 -13.95
C LEU A 92 6.55 -6.36 -15.07
N LEU A 93 5.77 -6.42 -16.13
CA LEU A 93 5.78 -5.45 -17.22
C LEU A 93 4.68 -4.43 -16.98
N LEU A 94 5.03 -3.15 -16.97
CA LEU A 94 4.05 -2.07 -16.76
C LEU A 94 3.00 -2.10 -17.88
N ASP A 95 1.73 -2.17 -17.47
CA ASP A 95 0.55 -2.04 -18.34
C ASP A 95 -0.08 -0.65 -18.20
N ARG A 96 -0.27 -0.17 -16.97
CA ARG A 96 -0.88 1.13 -16.68
C ARG A 96 -0.34 1.74 -15.39
N PHE A 97 -0.21 3.07 -15.39
CA PHE A 97 0.07 3.88 -14.21
C PHE A 97 -0.79 5.14 -14.27
N VAL A 98 -1.60 5.38 -13.24
CA VAL A 98 -2.42 6.59 -13.09
C VAL A 98 -2.55 6.96 -11.63
N PHE A 99 -2.76 8.25 -11.35
CA PHE A 99 -3.28 8.71 -10.07
C PHE A 99 -4.80 8.81 -10.14
N GLU A 100 -5.48 8.39 -9.08
CA GLU A 100 -6.94 8.44 -8.96
C GLU A 100 -7.32 8.99 -7.59
N GLY A 101 -8.37 9.82 -7.55
CA GLY A 101 -8.82 10.51 -6.34
C GLY A 101 -8.50 12.00 -6.40
N SER A 102 -8.60 12.66 -5.28
CA SER A 102 -8.28 14.09 -5.14
C SER A 102 -7.65 14.36 -3.79
N ASP A 103 -6.78 15.35 -3.74
CA ASP A 103 -6.13 15.84 -2.54
C ASP A 103 -5.48 14.71 -1.70
N TYR A 104 -5.75 14.65 -0.41
CA TYR A 104 -5.18 13.67 0.53
C TYR A 104 -5.68 12.22 0.32
N THR A 105 -6.62 12.00 -0.59
CA THR A 105 -7.14 10.66 -0.92
C THR A 105 -6.61 10.14 -2.25
N GLU A 106 -5.72 10.89 -2.90
CA GLU A 106 -5.15 10.49 -4.18
C GLU A 106 -4.28 9.24 -4.02
N THR A 107 -4.53 8.26 -4.88
CA THR A 107 -3.83 6.98 -4.87
C THR A 107 -3.11 6.74 -6.18
N ALA A 108 -1.92 6.17 -6.11
CA ALA A 108 -1.25 5.59 -7.27
C ALA A 108 -1.88 4.24 -7.58
N ASN A 109 -2.43 4.13 -8.79
CA ASN A 109 -2.94 2.90 -9.35
C ASN A 109 -1.97 2.40 -10.41
N VAL A 110 -1.32 1.27 -10.13
CA VAL A 110 -0.33 0.68 -11.03
C VAL A 110 -0.77 -0.73 -11.40
N VAL A 111 -0.76 -1.04 -12.69
CA VAL A 111 -1.07 -2.37 -13.21
C VAL A 111 0.12 -2.90 -13.98
N PHE A 112 0.48 -4.14 -13.71
CA PHE A 112 1.51 -4.88 -14.42
C PHE A 112 0.92 -6.15 -15.01
N THR A 113 1.46 -6.59 -16.14
CA THR A 113 1.28 -7.95 -16.62
C THR A 113 2.36 -8.84 -16.03
N ILE A 114 1.97 -10.08 -15.71
CA ILE A 114 2.87 -11.15 -15.30
C ILE A 114 3.07 -12.05 -16.52
N GLU A 115 4.33 -12.29 -16.90
CA GLU A 115 4.68 -13.13 -18.07
C GLU A 115 4.54 -14.62 -17.75
N GLU A 116 3.35 -15.03 -17.28
CA GLU A 116 3.01 -16.43 -17.00
C GLU A 116 1.50 -16.59 -16.87
N THR A 117 0.97 -17.73 -17.25
CA THR A 117 -0.35 -18.18 -16.79
C THR A 117 -0.23 -18.77 -15.39
N LEU A 118 -1.20 -18.47 -14.52
CA LEU A 118 -1.13 -18.84 -13.11
C LEU A 118 -1.96 -20.08 -12.75
N GLU A 119 -2.70 -20.64 -13.71
CA GLU A 119 -3.54 -21.82 -13.49
C GLU A 119 -2.69 -23.02 -13.11
N GLU A 120 -3.16 -23.80 -12.12
CA GLU A 120 -2.50 -25.01 -11.61
C GLU A 120 -1.06 -24.76 -11.11
N LYS A 121 -0.73 -23.53 -10.68
CA LYS A 121 0.61 -23.12 -10.26
C LYS A 121 0.71 -22.87 -8.76
N ASN A 122 1.93 -22.99 -8.25
CA ASN A 122 2.29 -22.51 -6.92
C ASN A 122 2.78 -21.07 -7.01
N LEU A 123 2.07 -20.17 -6.38
CA LEU A 123 2.37 -18.75 -6.36
C LEU A 123 2.99 -18.36 -5.02
N SER A 124 4.22 -17.84 -5.02
CA SER A 124 4.84 -17.15 -3.88
C SER A 124 4.82 -15.65 -4.13
N ILE A 125 4.44 -14.90 -3.10
CA ILE A 125 4.34 -13.45 -3.12
C ILE A 125 5.14 -12.90 -1.95
N LYS A 126 6.10 -12.02 -2.25
CA LYS A 126 6.76 -11.17 -1.26
C LYS A 126 6.30 -9.74 -1.47
N ASN A 127 5.82 -9.09 -0.40
CA ASN A 127 5.35 -7.72 -0.45
C ASN A 127 5.91 -6.94 0.74
N THR A 128 6.84 -6.04 0.47
CA THR A 128 7.48 -5.15 1.44
C THR A 128 7.31 -3.68 1.09
N VAL A 129 6.36 -3.36 0.20
CA VAL A 129 6.07 -1.99 -0.22
C VAL A 129 5.73 -1.14 1.00
N LEU A 130 6.37 0.03 1.13
CA LEU A 130 6.20 1.00 2.22
C LEU A 130 6.66 0.53 3.62
N PHE A 131 7.25 -0.66 3.76
CA PHE A 131 7.76 -1.13 5.05
C PHE A 131 9.03 -0.41 5.52
N ASP A 132 9.69 0.28 4.64
CA ASP A 132 10.88 1.09 4.90
C ASP A 132 10.56 2.45 5.54
N VAL A 133 9.37 3.00 5.28
CA VAL A 133 8.95 4.32 5.76
C VAL A 133 7.78 4.29 6.75
N LEU A 134 6.91 3.27 6.70
CA LEU A 134 5.74 3.17 7.56
C LEU A 134 5.83 1.97 8.49
N GLU A 135 5.90 2.23 9.81
CA GLU A 135 6.06 1.17 10.83
C GLU A 135 4.86 0.22 10.86
N GLU A 136 3.65 0.76 10.76
CA GLU A 136 2.38 0.02 10.88
C GLU A 136 1.78 -0.37 9.53
N GLN A 137 2.57 -0.28 8.43
CA GLN A 137 2.08 -0.61 7.10
C GLN A 137 1.54 -2.03 7.02
N THR A 138 0.36 -2.13 6.44
CA THR A 138 -0.29 -3.40 6.10
C THR A 138 -0.55 -3.47 4.59
N ASN A 139 -0.07 -4.51 3.94
CA ASN A 139 -0.32 -4.74 2.53
C ASN A 139 -1.29 -5.92 2.37
N ILE A 140 -2.40 -5.68 1.69
CA ILE A 140 -3.44 -6.69 1.43
C ILE A 140 -3.33 -7.12 -0.03
N VAL A 141 -3.25 -8.43 -0.29
CA VAL A 141 -3.20 -8.98 -1.65
C VAL A 141 -4.36 -9.95 -1.85
N GLY A 142 -5.31 -9.57 -2.71
CA GLY A 142 -6.34 -10.46 -3.22
C GLY A 142 -5.78 -11.30 -4.37
N VAL A 143 -5.92 -12.61 -4.30
CA VAL A 143 -5.61 -13.53 -5.40
C VAL A 143 -6.92 -14.09 -5.94
N LYS A 144 -7.19 -13.84 -7.24
CA LYS A 144 -8.38 -14.32 -7.93
C LYS A 144 -7.97 -14.88 -9.29
N VAL A 145 -7.69 -16.17 -9.32
CA VAL A 145 -7.27 -16.91 -10.51
C VAL A 145 -8.04 -18.22 -10.55
N SER A 146 -8.69 -18.53 -11.67
CA SER A 146 -9.53 -19.69 -11.85
C SER A 146 -10.54 -19.85 -10.70
N ASN A 147 -10.57 -20.97 -10.02
CA ASN A 147 -11.43 -21.23 -8.86
C ASN A 147 -10.83 -20.72 -7.53
N THR A 148 -9.58 -20.26 -7.54
CA THR A 148 -8.89 -19.80 -6.33
C THR A 148 -9.25 -18.37 -6.01
N LYS A 149 -9.79 -18.12 -4.81
CA LYS A 149 -10.01 -16.81 -4.22
C LYS A 149 -9.40 -16.79 -2.82
N LYS A 150 -8.32 -16.04 -2.63
CA LYS A 150 -7.64 -15.88 -1.34
C LYS A 150 -7.28 -14.45 -1.07
N THR A 151 -7.27 -14.06 0.19
CA THR A 151 -6.72 -12.78 0.65
C THR A 151 -5.53 -13.05 1.54
N LEU A 152 -4.42 -12.43 1.23
CA LEU A 152 -3.17 -12.51 1.97
C LEU A 152 -2.88 -11.15 2.59
N THR A 153 -2.40 -11.15 3.83
CA THR A 153 -2.00 -9.93 4.53
C THR A 153 -0.50 -10.01 4.83
N PHE A 154 0.18 -8.90 4.58
CA PHE A 154 1.62 -8.73 4.80
C PHE A 154 1.84 -7.54 5.73
N ASN A 155 2.82 -7.67 6.60
CA ASN A 155 3.31 -6.63 7.50
C ASN A 155 4.80 -6.87 7.78
N LYS A 156 5.45 -6.05 8.61
CA LYS A 156 6.87 -6.19 8.91
C LYS A 156 7.27 -7.58 9.44
N ASN A 157 6.34 -8.29 10.10
CA ASN A 157 6.58 -9.63 10.66
C ASN A 157 6.26 -10.76 9.66
N LYS A 158 5.48 -10.47 8.62
CA LYS A 158 5.07 -11.43 7.58
C LYS A 158 5.23 -10.81 6.20
N LYS A 159 6.40 -10.99 5.60
CA LYS A 159 6.79 -10.37 4.32
C LYS A 159 6.53 -11.24 3.10
N GLU A 160 6.29 -12.54 3.29
CA GLU A 160 6.10 -13.51 2.22
C GLU A 160 4.94 -14.47 2.53
N SER A 161 4.25 -14.89 1.51
CA SER A 161 3.18 -15.89 1.59
C SER A 161 3.05 -16.62 0.25
N TRP A 162 2.39 -17.78 0.27
CA TRP A 162 2.21 -18.61 -0.92
C TRP A 162 0.78 -19.17 -1.02
N VAL A 163 0.41 -19.47 -2.24
CA VAL A 163 -0.93 -19.94 -2.61
C VAL A 163 -0.81 -20.97 -3.73
N GLN A 164 -1.45 -22.10 -3.57
CA GLN A 164 -1.72 -23.04 -4.65
C GLN A 164 -2.93 -22.54 -5.43
N ILE A 165 -2.78 -22.40 -6.74
CA ILE A 165 -3.87 -22.07 -7.66
C ILE A 165 -4.45 -23.41 -8.20
N ASN A 166 -5.77 -23.55 -8.08
CA ASN A 166 -6.50 -24.72 -8.54
C ASN A 166 -7.49 -24.34 -9.64
#